data_760c33767f6a8db3d92471dba93d7f8b
#
_entry.id   760c33767f6a8db3d92471dba93d7f8b
#
_cell.length_a   1.000
_cell.length_b   1.000
_cell.length_c   1.000
_cell.angle_alpha   90.00
_cell.angle_beta   90.00
_cell.angle_gamma   90.00
#
_symmetry.space_group_name_H-M   'P 1'
#
loop_
_entity.id
_entity.type
_entity.pdbx_description
1 polymer ?
#
loop_
_entity_poly.entity_id
_entity_poly.type
_entity_poly.pdbx_seq_one_letter_code
_entity_poly.pdbx_strand_id
1 'polypeptide(L)'
;GFFRAYAAGGVPKSTKKMLRIAIQAKGRLNEQSIELLSEAGIRVAESKRKLISRAGGFPLEVLYLRDDDIPQAVAMGVADLGIVGLNEVAEKGFRVEQAMDLGFGNCRISLAVERTVAYEGLDYFRGKRVATSYPNILTRFFAEKGIDAEIHTIEGSVEIAPAVGMSDAIFDIVSSGGTLISNGLVEVEKVFYSEAVLIANPEMDEAKRRETAQLTFRFNSILESRGMKYVLMNLPAEKLQEAIVILPGMRSPTILPLAQEGWCSIHAVISESQLWERIERLKEIGAEDILVLTLENMIR
;
A
#
# COMPACT_ATOMS: atom_id res chain seq x y z
N GLY A 1 20.52 -8.53 17.38
CA GLY A 1 20.63 -9.80 17.97
C GLY A 1 19.92 -10.96 17.29
N PHE A 2 18.71 -10.79 16.76
CA PHE A 2 17.86 -11.88 16.22
C PHE A 2 18.45 -12.53 14.94
N PHE A 3 19.03 -11.75 14.06
CA PHE A 3 19.62 -12.25 12.80
C PHE A 3 20.89 -13.08 12.99
N ARG A 4 21.66 -12.87 14.07
CA ARG A 4 22.88 -13.68 14.36
C ARG A 4 22.56 -15.11 14.80
N ALA A 5 21.42 -15.35 15.44
CA ALA A 5 20.98 -16.67 15.88
C ALA A 5 20.43 -17.52 14.72
N TYR A 6 19.87 -16.89 13.67
CA TYR A 6 19.30 -17.58 12.53
C TYR A 6 20.36 -18.09 11.53
N ALA A 7 21.50 -17.42 11.45
CA ALA A 7 22.63 -17.82 10.59
C ALA A 7 23.41 -19.04 11.12
N ALA A 8 23.29 -19.36 12.43
CA ALA A 8 24.04 -20.45 13.08
C ALA A 8 23.27 -21.78 13.18
N GLY A 9 21.97 -21.80 12.93
CA GLY A 9 21.15 -23.01 12.97
C GLY A 9 20.99 -23.59 11.56
N GLY A 10 21.75 -24.64 11.23
CA GLY A 10 21.66 -25.34 9.96
C GLY A 10 20.24 -25.80 9.66
N VAL A 11 19.62 -25.21 8.64
CA VAL A 11 18.32 -25.60 8.09
C VAL A 11 18.49 -26.99 7.44
N PRO A 12 17.62 -27.98 7.71
CA PRO A 12 17.71 -29.28 7.08
C PRO A 12 17.61 -29.13 5.55
N LYS A 13 18.63 -29.66 4.85
CA LYS A 13 18.65 -29.73 3.39
C LYS A 13 17.59 -30.73 2.94
N SER A 14 16.73 -30.29 2.02
CA SER A 14 15.78 -31.07 1.23
C SER A 14 14.30 -30.90 1.58
N THR A 15 13.75 -29.81 1.09
CA THR A 15 12.41 -29.73 0.50
C THR A 15 12.46 -28.54 -0.44
N LYS A 16 11.76 -28.57 -1.58
CA LYS A 16 11.59 -27.44 -2.51
C LYS A 16 11.38 -26.18 -1.65
N LYS A 17 12.37 -25.30 -1.63
CA LYS A 17 12.33 -24.12 -0.74
C LYS A 17 11.11 -23.29 -1.12
N MET A 18 10.08 -23.33 -0.28
CA MET A 18 8.88 -22.52 -0.49
C MET A 18 9.26 -21.05 -0.56
N LEU A 19 8.49 -20.30 -1.35
CA LEU A 19 8.59 -18.84 -1.38
C LEU A 19 8.32 -18.29 0.02
N ARG A 20 9.10 -17.32 0.48
CA ARG A 20 8.93 -16.67 1.78
C ARG A 20 8.60 -15.21 1.62
N ILE A 21 7.54 -14.74 2.27
CA ILE A 21 7.16 -13.34 2.34
C ILE A 21 7.24 -12.84 3.77
N ALA A 22 7.96 -11.74 4.00
CA ALA A 22 7.97 -11.06 5.27
C ALA A 22 6.88 -9.98 5.29
N ILE A 23 6.10 -9.94 6.36
CA ILE A 23 5.09 -8.92 6.61
C ILE A 23 5.24 -8.38 8.03
N GLN A 24 4.70 -7.20 8.30
CA GLN A 24 4.68 -6.63 9.64
C GLN A 24 3.97 -7.57 10.62
N ALA A 25 4.52 -7.71 11.85
CA ALA A 25 3.99 -8.66 12.84
C ALA A 25 2.64 -8.26 13.42
N LYS A 26 2.31 -6.98 13.45
CA LYS A 26 1.06 -6.40 14.00
C LYS A 26 0.86 -4.97 13.50
N GLY A 27 -0.38 -4.49 13.64
CA GLY A 27 -0.76 -3.15 13.22
C GLY A 27 -1.44 -3.14 11.86
N ARG A 28 -1.78 -1.95 11.41
CA ARG A 28 -2.61 -1.73 10.22
C ARG A 28 -2.02 -2.33 8.94
N LEU A 29 -0.71 -2.24 8.76
CA LEU A 29 -0.05 -2.81 7.58
C LEU A 29 -0.11 -4.35 7.58
N ASN A 30 -0.02 -4.99 8.78
CA ASN A 30 -0.24 -6.43 8.90
C ASN A 30 -1.66 -6.82 8.47
N GLU A 31 -2.67 -6.12 8.98
CA GLU A 31 -4.08 -6.39 8.67
C GLU A 31 -4.34 -6.31 7.17
N GLN A 32 -3.88 -5.24 6.53
CA GLN A 32 -4.02 -5.02 5.09
C GLN A 32 -3.23 -6.04 4.24
N SER A 33 -2.06 -6.48 4.73
CA SER A 33 -1.27 -7.52 4.06
C SER A 33 -1.96 -8.89 4.12
N ILE A 34 -2.52 -9.25 5.27
CA ILE A 34 -3.28 -10.50 5.44
C ILE A 34 -4.56 -10.47 4.61
N GLU A 35 -5.24 -9.34 4.54
CA GLU A 35 -6.43 -9.14 3.70
C GLU A 35 -6.09 -9.37 2.22
N LEU A 36 -5.03 -8.74 1.70
CA LEU A 36 -4.59 -8.94 0.32
C LEU A 36 -4.23 -10.40 0.02
N LEU A 37 -3.53 -11.08 0.93
CA LEU A 37 -3.23 -12.50 0.81
C LEU A 37 -4.53 -13.33 0.76
N SER A 38 -5.48 -13.04 1.64
CA SER A 38 -6.77 -13.73 1.69
C SER A 38 -7.59 -13.54 0.42
N GLU A 39 -7.67 -12.33 -0.10
CA GLU A 39 -8.32 -12.00 -1.39
C GLU A 39 -7.64 -12.74 -2.55
N ALA A 40 -6.32 -12.94 -2.50
CA ALA A 40 -5.55 -13.72 -3.48
C ALA A 40 -5.77 -15.26 -3.35
N GLY A 41 -6.67 -15.70 -2.47
CA GLY A 41 -6.92 -17.12 -2.19
C GLY A 41 -5.84 -17.78 -1.36
N ILE A 42 -5.03 -17.00 -0.65
CA ILE A 42 -3.90 -17.46 0.17
C ILE A 42 -4.31 -17.34 1.65
N ARG A 43 -4.65 -18.47 2.23
CA ARG A 43 -5.13 -18.52 3.61
C ARG A 43 -3.96 -18.68 4.58
N VAL A 44 -3.75 -17.68 5.40
CA VAL A 44 -2.73 -17.69 6.45
C VAL A 44 -3.41 -18.00 7.78
N ALA A 45 -2.97 -19.09 8.45
CA ALA A 45 -3.53 -19.43 9.75
C ALA A 45 -3.13 -18.37 10.79
N GLU A 46 -4.13 -17.74 11.40
CA GLU A 46 -3.91 -16.81 12.51
C GLU A 46 -3.24 -17.55 13.69
N SER A 47 -2.10 -17.08 14.09
CA SER A 47 -1.42 -17.56 15.29
C SER A 47 -0.68 -16.42 15.98
N LYS A 48 -1.23 -15.95 17.08
CA LYS A 48 -0.70 -14.83 17.90
C LYS A 48 0.73 -15.03 18.45
N ARG A 49 1.34 -16.21 18.25
CA ARG A 49 2.66 -16.58 18.80
C ARG A 49 3.65 -17.15 17.79
N LYS A 50 3.28 -17.29 16.51
CA LYS A 50 4.19 -17.86 15.51
C LYS A 50 4.90 -16.75 14.75
N LEU A 51 6.23 -16.85 14.68
CA LEU A 51 7.06 -15.98 13.84
C LEU A 51 7.04 -16.40 12.36
N ILE A 52 6.60 -17.62 12.08
CA ILE A 52 6.51 -18.21 10.74
C ILE A 52 5.21 -19.01 10.64
N SER A 53 4.45 -18.81 9.57
CA SER A 53 3.24 -19.58 9.25
C SER A 53 3.28 -20.06 7.81
N ARG A 54 2.82 -21.30 7.57
CA ARG A 54 2.60 -21.78 6.20
C ARG A 54 1.23 -21.38 5.73
N ALA A 55 1.14 -20.89 4.51
CA ALA A 55 -0.12 -20.54 3.88
C ALA A 55 -0.74 -21.76 3.17
N GLY A 56 -2.08 -21.77 3.10
CA GLY A 56 -2.85 -22.68 2.24
C GLY A 56 -3.28 -21.96 0.96
N GLY A 57 -3.40 -22.71 -0.15
CA GLY A 57 -3.83 -22.18 -1.45
C GLY A 57 -2.70 -21.65 -2.34
N PHE A 58 -1.48 -21.49 -1.79
CA PHE A 58 -0.27 -21.13 -2.51
C PHE A 58 0.96 -21.62 -1.71
N PRO A 59 2.07 -22.07 -2.36
CA PRO A 59 3.26 -22.57 -1.67
C PRO A 59 4.08 -21.42 -1.07
N LEU A 60 3.57 -20.82 0.02
CA LEU A 60 4.11 -19.63 0.66
C LEU A 60 4.32 -19.85 2.16
N GLU A 61 5.46 -19.41 2.68
CA GLU A 61 5.70 -19.20 4.11
C GLU A 61 5.65 -17.70 4.41
N VAL A 62 4.92 -17.32 5.45
CA VAL A 62 4.79 -15.94 5.93
C VAL A 62 5.64 -15.76 7.18
N LEU A 63 6.55 -14.80 7.15
CA LEU A 63 7.37 -14.36 8.28
C LEU A 63 6.80 -13.09 8.85
N TYR A 64 6.65 -13.03 10.18
CA TYR A 64 6.17 -11.88 10.92
C TYR A 64 7.35 -11.15 11.55
N LEU A 65 7.68 -9.97 11.05
CA LEU A 65 8.81 -9.16 11.47
C LEU A 65 8.36 -7.76 11.91
N ARG A 66 9.28 -6.99 12.47
CA ARG A 66 9.11 -5.55 12.58
C ARG A 66 9.23 -4.95 11.17
N ASP A 67 8.50 -3.88 10.90
CA ASP A 67 8.51 -3.18 9.61
C ASP A 67 9.92 -2.72 9.20
N ASP A 68 10.67 -2.17 10.15
CA ASP A 68 12.05 -1.70 9.95
C ASP A 68 13.07 -2.83 9.69
N ASP A 69 12.74 -4.09 10.04
CA ASP A 69 13.58 -5.28 9.78
C ASP A 69 13.30 -5.94 8.41
N ILE A 70 12.15 -5.68 7.80
CA ILE A 70 11.73 -6.34 6.55
C ILE A 70 12.70 -6.07 5.39
N PRO A 71 13.14 -4.83 5.10
CA PRO A 71 14.06 -4.59 4.00
C PRO A 71 15.38 -5.34 4.13
N GLN A 72 15.92 -5.44 5.36
CA GLN A 72 17.13 -6.20 5.64
C GLN A 72 16.92 -7.70 5.45
N ALA A 73 15.81 -8.24 5.96
CA ALA A 73 15.49 -9.67 5.83
C ALA A 73 15.37 -10.09 4.36
N VAL A 74 14.79 -9.25 3.52
CA VAL A 74 14.68 -9.49 2.08
C VAL A 74 16.05 -9.36 1.41
N ALA A 75 16.82 -8.32 1.68
CA ALA A 75 18.15 -8.14 1.11
C ALA A 75 19.11 -9.28 1.44
N MET A 76 19.01 -9.85 2.63
CA MET A 76 19.83 -10.99 3.10
C MET A 76 19.30 -12.36 2.64
N GLY A 77 18.16 -12.44 1.95
CA GLY A 77 17.55 -13.70 1.50
C GLY A 77 16.96 -14.55 2.64
N VAL A 78 16.71 -13.97 3.81
CA VAL A 78 15.94 -14.60 4.90
C VAL A 78 14.48 -14.73 4.46
N ALA A 79 13.97 -13.70 3.79
CA ALA A 79 12.73 -13.72 3.02
C ALA A 79 13.04 -13.46 1.54
N ASP A 80 12.22 -13.99 0.65
CA ASP A 80 12.31 -13.74 -0.79
C ASP A 80 11.59 -12.46 -1.18
N LEU A 81 10.48 -12.21 -0.48
CA LEU A 81 9.61 -11.06 -0.67
C LEU A 81 9.34 -10.37 0.67
N GLY A 82 8.90 -9.12 0.61
CA GLY A 82 8.43 -8.38 1.77
C GLY A 82 7.34 -7.38 1.42
N ILE A 83 6.32 -7.25 2.28
CA ILE A 83 5.36 -6.14 2.23
C ILE A 83 5.76 -5.15 3.32
N VAL A 84 6.09 -3.92 2.90
CA VAL A 84 6.65 -2.90 3.79
C VAL A 84 6.31 -1.51 3.24
N GLY A 85 6.34 -0.49 4.09
CA GLY A 85 6.23 0.89 3.64
C GLY A 85 7.44 1.32 2.81
N LEU A 86 7.22 2.05 1.72
CA LEU A 86 8.29 2.60 0.89
C LEU A 86 9.25 3.48 1.69
N ASN A 87 8.76 4.12 2.75
CA ASN A 87 9.57 4.88 3.70
C ASN A 87 10.67 4.03 4.36
N GLU A 88 10.37 2.80 4.76
CA GLU A 88 11.36 1.91 5.36
C GLU A 88 12.42 1.46 4.33
N VAL A 89 11.99 1.20 3.10
CA VAL A 89 12.91 0.88 2.00
C VAL A 89 13.86 2.06 1.75
N ALA A 90 13.31 3.27 1.66
CA ALA A 90 14.07 4.49 1.42
C ALA A 90 15.00 4.85 2.60
N GLU A 91 14.55 4.67 3.84
CA GLU A 91 15.34 4.96 5.03
C GLU A 91 16.49 3.98 5.19
N LYS A 92 16.22 2.68 5.07
CA LYS A 92 17.22 1.64 5.33
C LYS A 92 18.24 1.49 4.19
N GLY A 93 17.87 1.79 2.95
CA GLY A 93 18.75 1.79 1.78
C GLY A 93 19.34 0.42 1.42
N PHE A 94 18.72 -0.69 1.84
CA PHE A 94 19.16 -2.02 1.45
C PHE A 94 18.89 -2.28 -0.03
N ARG A 95 19.72 -3.13 -0.64
CA ARG A 95 19.55 -3.53 -2.04
C ARG A 95 18.39 -4.53 -2.18
N VAL A 96 17.23 -4.01 -2.56
CA VAL A 96 16.02 -4.78 -2.86
C VAL A 96 15.41 -4.28 -4.17
N GLU A 97 14.62 -5.12 -4.84
CA GLU A 97 13.82 -4.73 -6.01
C GLU A 97 12.40 -4.36 -5.53
N GLN A 98 11.89 -3.22 -5.94
CA GLN A 98 10.48 -2.89 -5.78
C GLN A 98 9.69 -3.60 -6.87
N ALA A 99 8.97 -4.65 -6.50
CA ALA A 99 8.25 -5.49 -7.46
C ALA A 99 6.86 -4.94 -7.80
N MET A 100 6.22 -4.22 -6.85
CA MET A 100 4.84 -3.76 -7.01
C MET A 100 4.45 -2.72 -5.97
N ASP A 101 3.66 -1.74 -6.38
CA ASP A 101 2.93 -0.86 -5.47
C ASP A 101 1.60 -1.51 -5.07
N LEU A 102 1.21 -1.42 -3.80
CA LEU A 102 0.06 -2.15 -3.28
C LEU A 102 -1.18 -1.28 -3.05
N GLY A 103 -1.05 0.05 -3.16
CA GLY A 103 -2.17 0.99 -3.12
C GLY A 103 -2.85 1.14 -1.76
N PHE A 104 -2.19 0.70 -0.68
CA PHE A 104 -2.66 0.90 0.70
C PHE A 104 -1.52 1.33 1.62
N GLY A 105 -1.83 1.62 2.89
CA GLY A 105 -0.84 2.10 3.84
C GLY A 105 -0.29 3.48 3.50
N ASN A 106 -1.05 4.28 2.73
CA ASN A 106 -0.63 5.61 2.31
C ASN A 106 -0.34 6.51 3.52
N CYS A 107 0.82 7.11 3.51
CA CYS A 107 1.27 8.09 4.47
C CYS A 107 2.27 9.05 3.83
N ARG A 108 2.71 10.03 4.60
CA ARG A 108 3.80 10.92 4.22
C ARG A 108 4.72 11.12 5.42
N ILE A 109 5.97 11.45 5.17
CA ILE A 109 6.88 11.91 6.22
C ILE A 109 7.06 13.41 6.02
N SER A 110 6.84 14.16 7.09
CA SER A 110 6.75 15.61 7.03
C SER A 110 7.53 16.27 8.14
N LEU A 111 8.02 17.46 7.88
CA LEU A 111 8.52 18.36 8.90
C LEU A 111 7.34 19.04 9.59
N ALA A 112 7.40 19.08 10.93
CA ALA A 112 6.42 19.75 11.77
C ALA A 112 7.11 20.57 12.85
N VAL A 113 6.50 21.69 13.20
CA VAL A 113 6.97 22.62 14.23
C VAL A 113 5.87 22.87 15.26
N GLU A 114 6.22 23.45 16.40
CA GLU A 114 5.20 23.90 17.35
C GLU A 114 4.28 24.95 16.73
N ARG A 115 3.00 24.90 17.07
CA ARG A 115 1.96 25.78 16.51
C ARG A 115 2.23 27.27 16.76
N THR A 116 3.06 27.60 17.76
CA THR A 116 3.48 28.96 18.12
C THR A 116 4.56 29.53 17.20
N VAL A 117 5.20 28.67 16.39
CA VAL A 117 6.28 29.08 15.47
C VAL A 117 5.68 29.79 14.26
N ALA A 118 6.18 30.96 13.95
CA ALA A 118 5.94 31.65 12.68
C ALA A 118 6.86 31.01 11.60
N TYR A 119 6.32 30.02 10.88
CA TYR A 119 7.07 29.33 9.83
C TYR A 119 6.97 30.11 8.50
N GLU A 120 8.12 30.50 7.95
CA GLU A 120 8.21 31.27 6.71
C GLU A 120 8.94 30.52 5.58
N GLY A 121 9.30 29.24 5.80
CA GLY A 121 9.95 28.39 4.79
C GLY A 121 11.14 27.60 5.34
N LEU A 122 11.79 26.85 4.47
CA LEU A 122 12.84 25.88 4.82
C LEU A 122 14.04 26.47 5.55
N ASP A 123 14.35 27.76 5.33
CA ASP A 123 15.46 28.40 6.03
C ASP A 123 15.29 28.45 7.56
N TYR A 124 14.05 28.26 8.06
CA TYR A 124 13.78 28.11 9.49
C TYR A 124 14.63 26.99 10.12
N PHE A 125 14.88 25.89 9.37
CA PHE A 125 15.58 24.73 9.91
C PHE A 125 17.09 24.91 10.02
N ARG A 126 17.68 25.98 9.48
CA ARG A 126 19.14 26.23 9.60
C ARG A 126 19.57 26.35 11.05
N GLY A 127 20.49 25.48 11.47
CA GLY A 127 20.99 25.40 12.84
C GLY A 127 19.96 24.93 13.88
N LYS A 128 18.79 24.41 13.44
CA LYS A 128 17.77 23.85 14.32
C LYS A 128 18.01 22.37 14.56
N ARG A 129 17.57 21.90 15.73
CA ARG A 129 17.55 20.49 16.12
C ARG A 129 16.24 19.87 15.61
N VAL A 130 16.33 18.84 14.80
CA VAL A 130 15.16 18.12 14.27
C VAL A 130 15.18 16.68 14.73
N ALA A 131 14.19 16.28 15.52
CA ALA A 131 14.04 14.90 15.97
C ALA A 131 13.34 14.05 14.93
N THR A 132 13.82 12.81 14.71
CA THR A 132 13.26 11.93 13.68
C THR A 132 13.59 10.46 13.92
N SER A 133 12.71 9.55 13.45
CA SER A 133 13.02 8.14 13.25
C SER A 133 13.50 7.84 11.82
N TYR A 134 13.60 8.87 10.95
CA TYR A 134 13.98 8.76 9.53
C TYR A 134 15.17 9.67 9.20
N PRO A 135 16.34 9.50 9.86
CA PRO A 135 17.48 10.39 9.70
C PRO A 135 18.06 10.37 8.28
N ASN A 136 18.03 9.25 7.57
CA ASN A 136 18.64 9.14 6.25
C ASN A 136 17.80 9.86 5.17
N ILE A 137 16.47 9.77 5.24
CA ILE A 137 15.58 10.51 4.34
C ILE A 137 15.74 12.01 4.59
N LEU A 138 15.73 12.43 5.85
CA LEU A 138 15.86 13.84 6.22
C LEU A 138 17.21 14.42 5.81
N THR A 139 18.31 13.68 6.03
CA THR A 139 19.66 14.09 5.64
C THR A 139 19.75 14.34 4.14
N ARG A 140 19.22 13.43 3.32
CA ARG A 140 19.19 13.61 1.86
C ARG A 140 18.38 14.84 1.47
N PHE A 141 17.20 15.00 2.04
CA PHE A 141 16.33 16.15 1.75
C PHE A 141 17.02 17.48 2.09
N PHE A 142 17.59 17.61 3.28
CA PHE A 142 18.29 18.83 3.67
C PHE A 142 19.55 19.08 2.83
N ALA A 143 20.29 18.05 2.48
CA ALA A 143 21.45 18.18 1.58
C ALA A 143 21.03 18.71 0.19
N GLU A 144 19.95 18.20 -0.39
CA GLU A 144 19.40 18.66 -1.68
C GLU A 144 18.92 20.12 -1.62
N LYS A 145 18.41 20.56 -0.47
CA LYS A 145 17.93 21.94 -0.24
C LYS A 145 19.01 22.89 0.26
N GLY A 146 20.20 22.39 0.54
CA GLY A 146 21.29 23.19 1.10
C GLY A 146 21.00 23.72 2.52
N ILE A 147 20.23 22.95 3.30
CA ILE A 147 19.89 23.26 4.70
C ILE A 147 20.87 22.53 5.63
N ASP A 148 21.49 23.26 6.53
CA ASP A 148 22.30 22.73 7.61
C ASP A 148 21.48 22.72 8.90
N ALA A 149 21.11 21.53 9.37
CA ALA A 149 20.31 21.31 10.57
C ALA A 149 20.93 20.17 11.39
N GLU A 150 20.70 20.18 12.70
CA GLU A 150 21.14 19.13 13.60
C GLU A 150 20.07 18.05 13.69
N ILE A 151 20.38 16.82 13.21
CA ILE A 151 19.42 15.71 13.17
C ILE A 151 19.61 14.83 14.40
N HIS A 152 18.55 14.72 15.21
CA HIS A 152 18.52 13.88 16.41
C HIS A 152 17.68 12.63 16.12
N THR A 153 18.33 11.48 16.07
CA THR A 153 17.63 10.20 15.87
C THR A 153 16.94 9.75 17.15
N ILE A 154 15.64 9.50 17.09
CA ILE A 154 14.82 9.01 18.21
C ILE A 154 14.01 7.81 17.70
N GLU A 155 13.97 6.73 18.48
CA GLU A 155 13.12 5.56 18.17
C GLU A 155 11.78 5.68 18.91
N GLY A 156 10.73 6.07 18.19
CA GLY A 156 9.36 6.22 18.71
C GLY A 156 9.11 7.51 19.49
N SER A 157 7.85 7.90 19.61
CA SER A 157 7.36 9.09 20.32
C SER A 157 8.09 10.39 19.94
N VAL A 158 8.40 10.54 18.65
CA VAL A 158 9.11 11.70 18.10
C VAL A 158 8.32 12.99 18.34
N GLU A 159 6.98 12.91 18.33
CA GLU A 159 6.04 14.01 18.49
C GLU A 159 6.14 14.75 19.83
N ILE A 160 6.70 14.12 20.87
CA ILE A 160 6.88 14.78 22.18
C ILE A 160 8.20 15.55 22.30
N ALA A 161 9.13 15.34 21.39
CA ALA A 161 10.50 15.88 21.50
C ALA A 161 10.55 17.42 21.64
N PRO A 162 9.76 18.22 20.91
CA PRO A 162 9.73 19.67 21.09
C PRO A 162 9.21 20.06 22.48
N ALA A 163 8.14 19.46 22.94
CA ALA A 163 7.53 19.81 24.22
C ALA A 163 8.45 19.57 25.43
N VAL A 164 9.38 18.62 25.33
CA VAL A 164 10.37 18.33 26.37
C VAL A 164 11.72 19.02 26.14
N GLY A 165 11.82 19.87 25.11
CA GLY A 165 13.03 20.65 24.82
C GLY A 165 14.17 19.87 24.13
N MET A 166 13.90 18.65 23.64
CA MET A 166 14.89 17.83 22.94
C MET A 166 15.17 18.30 21.51
N SER A 167 14.18 18.94 20.86
CA SER A 167 14.32 19.45 19.50
C SER A 167 13.49 20.71 19.29
N ASP A 168 13.76 21.41 18.21
CA ASP A 168 13.03 22.60 17.78
C ASP A 168 11.93 22.27 16.76
N ALA A 169 12.06 21.09 16.13
CA ALA A 169 11.12 20.55 15.14
C ALA A 169 11.18 19.03 15.12
N ILE A 170 10.25 18.42 14.41
CA ILE A 170 10.24 16.98 14.15
C ILE A 170 10.13 16.68 12.66
N PHE A 171 10.60 15.49 12.28
CA PHE A 171 10.38 14.89 10.98
C PHE A 171 9.84 13.48 11.18
N ASP A 172 8.57 13.28 10.93
CA ASP A 172 7.90 12.02 11.28
C ASP A 172 6.76 11.67 10.32
N ILE A 173 6.29 10.44 10.43
CA ILE A 173 5.15 9.90 9.66
C ILE A 173 3.87 10.64 10.02
N VAL A 174 3.16 11.05 8.98
CA VAL A 174 1.84 11.68 9.07
C VAL A 174 0.85 10.93 8.17
N SER A 175 -0.17 10.32 8.76
CA SER A 175 -1.29 9.75 8.02
C SER A 175 -2.46 10.73 7.96
N SER A 176 -3.14 10.97 9.07
CA SER A 176 -4.26 11.91 9.18
C SER A 176 -3.88 13.27 9.81
N GLY A 177 -2.72 13.34 10.46
CA GLY A 177 -2.28 14.54 11.19
C GLY A 177 -2.83 14.67 12.60
N GLY A 178 -3.71 13.78 13.06
CA GLY A 178 -4.33 13.85 14.39
C GLY A 178 -3.30 13.85 15.54
N THR A 179 -2.27 13.04 15.44
CA THR A 179 -1.19 12.96 16.44
C THR A 179 -0.41 14.27 16.55
N LEU A 180 -0.11 14.92 15.43
CA LEU A 180 0.55 16.23 15.44
C LEU A 180 -0.30 17.28 16.16
N ILE A 181 -1.59 17.35 15.81
CA ILE A 181 -2.54 18.32 16.40
C ILE A 181 -2.65 18.11 17.91
N SER A 182 -2.74 16.85 18.37
CA SER A 182 -2.85 16.51 19.78
C SER A 182 -1.60 16.91 20.59
N ASN A 183 -0.44 16.97 19.95
CA ASN A 183 0.83 17.39 20.56
C ASN A 183 1.18 18.87 20.30
N GLY A 184 0.24 19.67 19.82
CA GLY A 184 0.45 21.10 19.58
C GLY A 184 1.37 21.43 18.41
N LEU A 185 1.54 20.47 17.49
CA LEU A 185 2.38 20.60 16.30
C LEU A 185 1.55 20.93 15.06
N VAL A 186 2.20 21.55 14.09
CA VAL A 186 1.65 21.82 12.77
C VAL A 186 2.62 21.31 11.69
N GLU A 187 2.07 20.60 10.72
CA GLU A 187 2.80 20.13 9.54
C GLU A 187 3.13 21.34 8.64
N VAL A 188 4.41 21.50 8.31
CA VAL A 188 4.88 22.64 7.51
C VAL A 188 5.45 22.25 6.15
N GLU A 189 6.14 21.10 6.06
CA GLU A 189 6.70 20.60 4.80
C GLU A 189 6.41 19.11 4.63
N LYS A 190 5.83 18.73 3.50
CA LYS A 190 5.64 17.33 3.10
C LYS A 190 6.81 16.89 2.25
N VAL A 191 7.63 15.99 2.78
CA VAL A 191 8.94 15.66 2.20
C VAL A 191 8.91 14.36 1.42
N PHE A 192 8.29 13.32 1.98
CA PHE A 192 8.31 11.98 1.38
C PHE A 192 6.93 11.35 1.44
N TYR A 193 6.42 10.91 0.27
CA TYR A 193 5.17 10.15 0.19
C TYR A 193 5.48 8.66 0.16
N SER A 194 4.73 7.90 0.93
CA SER A 194 4.91 6.46 1.08
C SER A 194 3.59 5.72 1.00
N GLU A 195 3.66 4.53 0.46
CA GLU A 195 2.63 3.51 0.48
C GLU A 195 3.25 2.14 0.74
N ALA A 196 2.43 1.13 0.94
CA ALA A 196 2.89 -0.25 1.00
C ALA A 196 3.38 -0.71 -0.36
N VAL A 197 4.56 -1.32 -0.38
CA VAL A 197 5.17 -1.91 -1.58
C VAL A 197 5.52 -3.38 -1.34
N LEU A 198 5.46 -4.17 -2.40
CA LEU A 198 6.06 -5.49 -2.44
C LEU A 198 7.50 -5.35 -2.88
N ILE A 199 8.44 -5.73 -2.02
CA ILE A 199 9.86 -5.79 -2.34
C ILE A 199 10.31 -7.24 -2.52
N ALA A 200 11.36 -7.43 -3.33
CA ALA A 200 11.90 -8.73 -3.69
C ALA A 200 13.42 -8.77 -3.53
N ASN A 201 13.93 -9.93 -3.17
CA ASN A 201 15.37 -10.17 -3.16
C ASN A 201 15.89 -10.25 -4.61
N PRO A 202 16.87 -9.44 -5.02
CA PRO A 202 17.41 -9.45 -6.37
C PRO A 202 18.13 -10.77 -6.76
N GLU A 203 18.56 -11.54 -5.78
CA GLU A 203 19.32 -12.79 -5.96
C GLU A 203 18.43 -14.06 -5.95
N MET A 204 17.11 -13.92 -6.12
CA MET A 204 16.20 -15.06 -6.20
C MET A 204 16.52 -15.96 -7.41
N ASP A 205 16.41 -17.28 -7.20
CA ASP A 205 16.49 -18.24 -8.29
C ASP A 205 15.26 -18.17 -9.23
N GLU A 206 15.39 -18.77 -10.39
CA GLU A 206 14.37 -18.77 -11.45
C GLU A 206 13.04 -19.38 -11.02
N ALA A 207 13.07 -20.39 -10.14
CA ALA A 207 11.86 -21.06 -9.66
C ALA A 207 11.06 -20.10 -8.75
N LYS A 208 11.73 -19.41 -7.85
CA LYS A 208 11.12 -18.41 -6.97
C LYS A 208 10.65 -17.18 -7.73
N ARG A 209 11.38 -16.74 -8.76
CA ARG A 209 10.93 -15.66 -9.65
C ARG A 209 9.62 -16.02 -10.36
N ARG A 210 9.46 -17.27 -10.82
CA ARG A 210 8.18 -17.74 -11.40
C ARG A 210 7.04 -17.77 -10.38
N GLU A 211 7.29 -18.25 -9.17
CA GLU A 211 6.29 -18.23 -8.09
C GLU A 211 5.93 -16.78 -7.71
N THR A 212 6.91 -15.88 -7.66
CA THR A 212 6.68 -14.44 -7.46
C THR A 212 5.80 -13.85 -8.56
N ALA A 213 6.07 -14.16 -9.82
CA ALA A 213 5.23 -13.69 -10.93
C ALA A 213 3.77 -14.17 -10.85
N GLN A 214 3.55 -15.41 -10.38
CA GLN A 214 2.20 -15.92 -10.10
C GLN A 214 1.51 -15.19 -8.95
N LEU A 215 2.25 -14.86 -7.90
CA LEU A 215 1.73 -14.11 -6.76
C LEU A 215 1.37 -12.67 -7.15
N THR A 216 2.26 -11.98 -7.84
CA THR A 216 2.03 -10.61 -8.32
C THR A 216 0.88 -10.54 -9.32
N PHE A 217 0.71 -11.55 -10.16
CA PHE A 217 -0.46 -11.64 -11.04
C PHE A 217 -1.77 -11.68 -10.25
N ARG A 218 -1.85 -12.48 -9.16
CA ARG A 218 -3.03 -12.52 -8.29
C ARG A 218 -3.26 -11.17 -7.60
N PHE A 219 -2.21 -10.54 -7.06
CA PHE A 219 -2.33 -9.23 -6.43
C PHE A 219 -2.79 -8.17 -7.43
N ASN A 220 -2.24 -8.14 -8.63
CA ASN A 220 -2.68 -7.22 -9.68
C ASN A 220 -4.18 -7.37 -9.98
N SER A 221 -4.67 -8.61 -10.10
CA SER A 221 -6.10 -8.84 -10.41
C SER A 221 -7.04 -8.29 -9.34
N ILE A 222 -6.59 -8.31 -8.07
CA ILE A 222 -7.33 -7.74 -6.94
C ILE A 222 -7.24 -6.22 -6.96
N LEU A 223 -6.03 -5.67 -7.08
CA LEU A 223 -5.82 -4.22 -7.04
C LEU A 223 -6.53 -3.52 -8.21
N GLU A 224 -6.55 -4.15 -9.39
CA GLU A 224 -7.27 -3.63 -10.56
C GLU A 224 -8.80 -3.68 -10.40
N SER A 225 -9.34 -4.60 -9.58
CA SER A 225 -10.77 -4.66 -9.30
C SER A 225 -11.22 -3.64 -8.25
N ARG A 226 -10.28 -3.17 -7.41
CA ARG A 226 -10.60 -2.21 -6.35
C ARG A 226 -11.14 -0.90 -6.91
N GLY A 227 -12.26 -0.44 -6.36
CA GLY A 227 -12.94 0.76 -6.84
C GLY A 227 -13.62 0.60 -8.20
N MET A 228 -13.74 -0.63 -8.71
CA MET A 228 -14.49 -0.94 -9.92
C MET A 228 -15.80 -1.67 -9.58
N LYS A 229 -16.84 -1.41 -10.35
CA LYS A 229 -18.15 -2.04 -10.22
C LYS A 229 -18.60 -2.61 -11.55
N TYR A 230 -19.22 -3.79 -11.52
CA TYR A 230 -19.94 -4.33 -12.65
C TYR A 230 -21.39 -3.87 -12.58
N VAL A 231 -21.83 -3.14 -13.57
CA VAL A 231 -23.18 -2.59 -13.65
C VAL A 231 -23.91 -3.24 -14.79
N LEU A 232 -25.11 -3.67 -14.54
CA LEU A 232 -26.04 -4.12 -15.59
C LEU A 232 -27.39 -3.42 -15.39
N MET A 233 -28.10 -3.17 -16.48
CA MET A 233 -29.41 -2.54 -16.47
C MET A 233 -30.17 -2.85 -17.74
N ASN A 234 -31.48 -2.70 -17.66
CA ASN A 234 -32.40 -2.83 -18.79
C ASN A 234 -32.81 -1.44 -19.28
N LEU A 235 -32.95 -1.25 -20.59
CA LEU A 235 -33.36 0.01 -21.18
C LEU A 235 -34.07 -0.22 -22.53
N PRO A 236 -34.92 0.75 -22.98
CA PRO A 236 -35.48 0.72 -24.33
C PRO A 236 -34.37 0.69 -25.39
N ALA A 237 -34.47 -0.21 -26.36
CA ALA A 237 -33.45 -0.40 -27.39
C ALA A 237 -33.18 0.88 -28.21
N GLU A 238 -34.19 1.76 -28.37
CA GLU A 238 -34.04 3.05 -29.01
C GLU A 238 -33.11 4.01 -28.26
N LYS A 239 -32.92 3.81 -26.94
CA LYS A 239 -32.03 4.62 -26.07
C LYS A 239 -30.60 4.08 -25.96
N LEU A 240 -30.33 2.96 -26.64
CA LEU A 240 -29.05 2.27 -26.53
C LEU A 240 -27.84 3.17 -26.89
N GLN A 241 -27.94 4.00 -27.92
CA GLN A 241 -26.84 4.86 -28.33
C GLN A 241 -26.53 5.95 -27.29
N GLU A 242 -27.58 6.50 -26.67
CA GLU A 242 -27.41 7.47 -25.58
C GLU A 242 -26.78 6.79 -24.34
N ALA A 243 -27.21 5.56 -24.03
CA ALA A 243 -26.66 4.77 -22.92
C ALA A 243 -25.16 4.42 -23.13
N ILE A 244 -24.75 4.05 -24.33
CA ILE A 244 -23.34 3.75 -24.65
C ILE A 244 -22.45 4.96 -24.39
N VAL A 245 -22.91 6.17 -24.69
CA VAL A 245 -22.16 7.40 -24.43
C VAL A 245 -21.97 7.64 -22.93
N ILE A 246 -22.99 7.36 -22.13
CA ILE A 246 -22.96 7.50 -20.67
C ILE A 246 -22.11 6.38 -20.05
N LEU A 247 -22.20 5.16 -20.59
CA LEU A 247 -21.61 3.94 -20.04
C LEU A 247 -20.70 3.27 -21.10
N PRO A 248 -19.56 3.84 -21.43
CA PRO A 248 -18.70 3.33 -22.52
C PRO A 248 -18.02 1.99 -22.15
N GLY A 249 -18.00 1.61 -20.85
CA GLY A 249 -17.31 0.41 -20.38
C GLY A 249 -15.79 0.49 -20.56
N MET A 250 -15.11 -0.67 -20.50
CA MET A 250 -13.64 -0.76 -20.64
C MET A 250 -13.18 -0.72 -22.11
N ARG A 251 -13.85 -1.47 -23.00
CA ARG A 251 -13.68 -1.39 -24.47
C ARG A 251 -14.98 -0.92 -25.09
N SER A 252 -16.06 -1.63 -24.77
CA SER A 252 -17.44 -1.30 -25.10
C SER A 252 -18.34 -2.02 -24.09
N PRO A 253 -19.56 -1.55 -23.83
CA PRO A 253 -20.52 -2.30 -23.04
C PRO A 253 -20.94 -3.58 -23.78
N THR A 254 -21.32 -4.60 -23.01
CA THR A 254 -22.00 -5.79 -23.54
C THR A 254 -23.47 -5.48 -23.68
N ILE A 255 -24.07 -5.85 -24.79
CA ILE A 255 -25.48 -5.62 -25.11
C ILE A 255 -26.15 -6.96 -25.34
N LEU A 256 -27.25 -7.20 -24.64
CA LEU A 256 -28.07 -8.42 -24.77
C LEU A 256 -29.51 -8.02 -25.05
N PRO A 257 -30.20 -8.64 -26.05
CA PRO A 257 -31.63 -8.46 -26.26
C PRO A 257 -32.41 -9.09 -25.10
N LEU A 258 -33.46 -8.44 -24.65
CA LEU A 258 -34.41 -9.03 -23.71
C LEU A 258 -35.47 -9.82 -24.43
N ALA A 259 -36.15 -10.71 -23.71
CA ALA A 259 -37.36 -11.42 -24.22
C ALA A 259 -38.51 -10.44 -24.54
N GLN A 260 -38.52 -9.30 -23.86
CA GLN A 260 -39.45 -8.20 -24.15
C GLN A 260 -38.98 -7.46 -25.41
N GLU A 261 -39.80 -7.44 -26.42
CA GLU A 261 -39.52 -6.72 -27.68
C GLU A 261 -39.29 -5.22 -27.42
N GLY A 262 -38.32 -4.66 -28.10
CA GLY A 262 -37.93 -3.24 -27.97
C GLY A 262 -37.08 -2.91 -26.74
N TRP A 263 -36.64 -3.91 -25.96
CA TRP A 263 -35.78 -3.74 -24.79
C TRP A 263 -34.47 -4.51 -24.92
N CYS A 264 -33.43 -3.96 -24.32
CA CYS A 264 -32.14 -4.62 -24.22
C CYS A 264 -31.54 -4.43 -22.82
N SER A 265 -30.59 -5.30 -22.47
CA SER A 265 -29.75 -5.15 -21.29
C SER A 265 -28.38 -4.66 -21.72
N ILE A 266 -27.81 -3.71 -20.97
CA ILE A 266 -26.46 -3.20 -21.15
C ILE A 266 -25.64 -3.52 -19.90
N HIS A 267 -24.43 -4.04 -20.11
CA HIS A 267 -23.53 -4.42 -19.02
C HIS A 267 -22.18 -3.75 -19.23
N ALA A 268 -21.61 -3.19 -18.17
CA ALA A 268 -20.27 -2.59 -18.22
C ALA A 268 -19.58 -2.59 -16.86
N VAL A 269 -18.25 -2.45 -16.90
CA VAL A 269 -17.43 -2.16 -15.73
C VAL A 269 -17.15 -0.66 -15.70
N ILE A 270 -17.37 -0.03 -14.54
CA ILE A 270 -17.15 1.40 -14.30
C ILE A 270 -16.44 1.64 -12.97
N SER A 271 -15.82 2.79 -12.83
CA SER A 271 -15.27 3.20 -11.52
C SER A 271 -16.37 3.61 -10.56
N GLU A 272 -16.21 3.23 -9.29
CA GLU A 272 -17.15 3.59 -8.21
C GLU A 272 -17.29 5.13 -8.05
N SER A 273 -16.23 5.87 -8.30
CA SER A 273 -16.22 7.34 -8.24
C SER A 273 -17.17 8.02 -9.23
N GLN A 274 -17.49 7.35 -10.34
CA GLN A 274 -18.38 7.85 -11.39
C GLN A 274 -19.76 7.18 -11.38
N LEU A 275 -19.99 6.24 -10.44
CA LEU A 275 -21.14 5.37 -10.43
C LEU A 275 -22.45 6.15 -10.37
N TRP A 276 -22.58 7.01 -9.34
CA TRP A 276 -23.86 7.68 -9.05
C TRP A 276 -24.25 8.69 -10.13
N GLU A 277 -23.31 9.51 -10.59
CA GLU A 277 -23.54 10.46 -11.68
C GLU A 277 -24.04 9.75 -12.95
N ARG A 278 -23.42 8.63 -13.30
CA ARG A 278 -23.80 7.86 -14.49
C ARG A 278 -25.13 7.16 -14.33
N ILE A 279 -25.43 6.61 -13.16
CA ILE A 279 -26.72 5.96 -12.87
C ILE A 279 -27.87 6.96 -12.96
N GLU A 280 -27.72 8.17 -12.41
CA GLU A 280 -28.74 9.21 -12.51
C GLU A 280 -29.08 9.52 -13.97
N ARG A 281 -28.05 9.77 -14.79
CA ARG A 281 -28.23 10.05 -16.22
C ARG A 281 -28.84 8.87 -16.99
N LEU A 282 -28.51 7.63 -16.64
CA LEU A 282 -29.09 6.44 -17.26
C LEU A 282 -30.55 6.28 -16.90
N LYS A 283 -30.95 6.59 -15.66
CA LYS A 283 -32.36 6.61 -15.25
C LYS A 283 -33.17 7.68 -16.01
N GLU A 284 -32.60 8.85 -16.26
CA GLU A 284 -33.25 9.90 -17.02
C GLU A 284 -33.63 9.47 -18.45
N ILE A 285 -32.82 8.62 -19.07
CA ILE A 285 -33.08 8.08 -20.40
C ILE A 285 -33.91 6.79 -20.39
N GLY A 286 -34.39 6.35 -19.22
CA GLY A 286 -35.34 5.22 -19.09
C GLY A 286 -34.69 3.88 -18.70
N ALA A 287 -33.48 3.90 -18.13
CA ALA A 287 -32.87 2.68 -17.59
C ALA A 287 -33.59 2.20 -16.32
N GLU A 288 -33.85 0.91 -16.26
CA GLU A 288 -34.57 0.20 -15.20
C GLU A 288 -33.74 -1.01 -14.73
N ASP A 289 -34.15 -1.63 -13.62
CA ASP A 289 -33.58 -2.85 -13.05
C ASP A 289 -32.04 -2.78 -12.96
N ILE A 290 -31.52 -1.67 -12.42
CA ILE A 290 -30.09 -1.40 -12.34
C ILE A 290 -29.49 -2.22 -11.20
N LEU A 291 -28.57 -3.14 -11.53
CA LEU A 291 -27.82 -3.93 -10.57
C LEU A 291 -26.36 -3.49 -10.57
N VAL A 292 -25.81 -3.35 -9.36
CA VAL A 292 -24.40 -2.96 -9.14
C VAL A 292 -23.73 -4.05 -8.32
N LEU A 293 -22.72 -4.70 -8.90
CA LEU A 293 -21.98 -5.78 -8.26
C LEU A 293 -20.53 -5.37 -8.01
N THR A 294 -20.02 -5.78 -6.86
CA THR A 294 -18.61 -5.64 -6.54
C THR A 294 -17.80 -6.69 -7.28
N LEU A 295 -16.66 -6.29 -7.84
CA LEU A 295 -15.72 -7.21 -8.48
C LEU A 295 -14.71 -7.70 -7.45
N GLU A 296 -14.52 -9.01 -7.36
CA GLU A 296 -13.46 -9.61 -6.53
C GLU A 296 -12.12 -9.55 -7.25
N ASN A 297 -12.11 -9.83 -8.55
CA ASN A 297 -10.90 -9.86 -9.37
C ASN A 297 -11.21 -9.28 -10.76
N MET A 298 -10.22 -8.60 -11.33
CA MET A 298 -10.25 -8.12 -12.70
C MET A 298 -8.91 -8.39 -13.37
N ILE A 299 -8.93 -9.08 -14.49
CA ILE A 299 -7.75 -9.42 -15.27
C ILE A 299 -7.87 -8.73 -16.63
N ARG A 300 -6.91 -7.86 -16.93
CA ARG A 300 -6.82 -7.14 -18.21
C ARG A 300 -5.86 -7.78 -19.20
#